data_39b1f6974cfa6c0cda764f647e2dae6b
#
_entry.id   39b1f6974cfa6c0cda764f647e2dae6b
#
_cell.length_a   1.000
_cell.length_b   1.000
_cell.length_c   1.000
_cell.angle_alpha   90.00
_cell.angle_beta   90.00
_cell.angle_gamma   90.00
#
_symmetry.space_group_name_H-M   'P 1'
#
loop_
_entity.id
_entity.type
_entity.pdbx_description
1 polymer ?
#
loop_
_entity_poly.entity_id
_entity_poly.type
_entity_poly.pdbx_seq_one_letter_code
_entity_poly.pdbx_strand_id
1 'polypeptide(L)'
;MEIRRDGYPEKMVPVEEAFSRIHAGDRIFIATGCAEPQYLVGALIDYVEGHPKAFFDAEVLQVWTLGVAPYTDPRFKANFRSNSFFIGEGLRDAVNEGIADYTSINLSEVPALFKRGIVDVDVALIQTSPPDEHG
;
A
#
# COMPACT_ATOMS: atom_id res chain seq x y z
N MET A 1 -14.35 12.05 -17.21
CA MET A 1 -14.80 12.62 -15.92
C MET A 1 -13.73 13.63 -15.51
N GLU A 2 -14.05 14.90 -15.59
CA GLU A 2 -13.10 15.95 -15.22
C GLU A 2 -13.03 16.01 -13.70
N ILE A 3 -11.85 15.73 -13.14
CA ILE A 3 -11.64 15.82 -11.69
C ILE A 3 -11.64 17.29 -11.32
N ARG A 4 -12.57 17.72 -10.48
CA ARG A 4 -12.57 19.09 -9.94
C ARG A 4 -11.31 19.26 -9.07
N ARG A 5 -10.41 20.11 -9.54
CA ARG A 5 -9.14 20.45 -8.86
C ARG A 5 -9.27 21.71 -7.98
N ASP A 6 -10.48 22.27 -7.91
CA ASP A 6 -10.71 23.63 -7.43
C ASP A 6 -10.67 23.77 -5.90
N GLY A 7 -10.75 22.65 -5.14
CA GLY A 7 -10.81 22.70 -3.69
C GLY A 7 -9.46 22.59 -2.95
N TYR A 8 -8.50 21.83 -3.53
CA TYR A 8 -7.21 21.54 -2.87
C TYR A 8 -6.09 21.35 -3.89
N PRO A 9 -5.80 22.37 -4.72
CA PRO A 9 -4.81 22.22 -5.78
C PRO A 9 -3.41 21.88 -5.26
N GLU A 10 -3.06 22.34 -4.05
CA GLU A 10 -1.78 22.08 -3.39
C GLU A 10 -1.61 20.63 -2.93
N LYS A 11 -2.69 19.86 -2.87
CA LYS A 11 -2.69 18.43 -2.52
C LYS A 11 -2.70 17.50 -3.74
N MET A 12 -2.89 18.07 -4.93
CA MET A 12 -2.92 17.33 -6.19
C MET A 12 -1.53 17.31 -6.80
N VAL A 13 -0.82 16.24 -6.56
CA VAL A 13 0.54 16.04 -7.09
C VAL A 13 0.60 14.87 -8.06
N PRO A 14 1.56 14.83 -8.99
CA PRO A 14 1.85 13.64 -9.78
C PRO A 14 2.16 12.44 -8.86
N VAL A 15 1.85 11.24 -9.34
CA VAL A 15 2.03 10.03 -8.54
C VAL A 15 3.50 9.79 -8.19
N GLU A 16 4.42 10.14 -9.09
CA GLU A 16 5.87 10.05 -8.88
C GLU A 16 6.33 10.97 -7.74
N GLU A 17 5.77 12.18 -7.67
CA GLU A 17 6.06 13.10 -6.57
C GLU A 17 5.53 12.56 -5.23
N ALA A 18 4.35 11.94 -5.23
CA ALA A 18 3.81 11.30 -4.03
C ALA A 18 4.73 10.18 -3.54
N PHE A 19 5.17 9.29 -4.45
CA PHE A 19 6.04 8.17 -4.11
C PHE A 19 7.48 8.57 -3.75
N SER A 20 7.96 9.71 -4.24
CA SER A 20 9.28 10.23 -3.85
C SER A 20 9.39 10.58 -2.36
N ARG A 21 8.25 10.62 -1.66
CA ARG A 21 8.16 10.88 -0.20
C ARG A 21 8.22 9.61 0.64
N ILE A 22 8.30 8.44 0.01
CA ILE A 22 8.47 7.16 0.71
C ILE A 22 9.94 7.00 1.08
N HIS A 23 10.21 6.64 2.34
CA HIS A 23 11.54 6.45 2.87
C HIS A 23 11.82 4.97 3.17
N ALA A 24 13.08 4.68 3.41
CA ALA A 24 13.49 3.34 3.82
C ALA A 24 12.85 2.95 5.16
N GLY A 25 12.25 1.77 5.21
CA GLY A 25 11.59 1.25 6.40
C GLY A 25 10.17 1.75 6.63
N ASP A 26 9.66 2.66 5.80
CA ASP A 26 8.27 3.14 5.91
C ASP A 26 7.27 1.98 5.79
N ARG A 27 6.17 2.10 6.51
CA ARG A 27 5.05 1.17 6.42
C ARG A 27 3.96 1.74 5.54
N ILE A 28 3.72 1.05 4.43
CA ILE A 28 2.75 1.41 3.39
C ILE A 28 1.50 0.58 3.58
N PHE A 29 0.44 1.17 4.11
CA PHE A 29 -0.86 0.51 4.17
C PHE A 29 -1.57 0.59 2.81
N ILE A 30 -2.02 -0.55 2.29
CA ILE A 30 -2.84 -0.63 1.08
C ILE A 30 -4.29 -0.96 1.49
N ALA A 31 -5.23 -0.12 1.06
CA ALA A 31 -6.66 -0.38 1.28
C ALA A 31 -7.05 -1.74 0.71
N THR A 32 -7.98 -2.41 1.37
CA THR A 32 -8.21 -3.85 1.26
C THR A 32 -9.48 -4.21 0.48
N GLY A 33 -9.52 -5.40 -0.03
CA GLY A 33 -10.69 -5.98 -0.69
C GLY A 33 -11.12 -5.18 -1.91
N CYS A 34 -12.40 -4.85 -2.00
CA CYS A 34 -12.95 -4.09 -3.14
C CYS A 34 -12.45 -2.64 -3.22
N ALA A 35 -11.87 -2.12 -2.14
CA ALA A 35 -11.29 -0.76 -2.09
C ALA A 35 -9.77 -0.75 -2.36
N GLU A 36 -9.18 -1.86 -2.75
CA GLU A 36 -7.77 -1.94 -3.13
C GLU A 36 -7.48 -1.03 -4.34
N PRO A 37 -6.57 -0.03 -4.21
CA PRO A 37 -6.32 0.95 -5.26
C PRO A 37 -5.37 0.39 -6.32
N GLN A 38 -5.87 -0.47 -7.22
CA GLN A 38 -5.09 -1.19 -8.24
C GLN A 38 -4.17 -0.28 -9.06
N TYR A 39 -4.66 0.92 -9.43
CA TYR A 39 -3.86 1.90 -10.16
C TYR A 39 -2.64 2.35 -9.34
N LEU A 40 -2.82 2.70 -8.06
CA LEU A 40 -1.71 3.16 -7.21
C LEU A 40 -0.72 2.02 -6.91
N VAL A 41 -1.20 0.79 -6.76
CA VAL A 41 -0.33 -0.38 -6.60
C VAL A 41 0.53 -0.59 -7.84
N GLY A 42 -0.06 -0.58 -9.03
CA GLY A 42 0.68 -0.66 -10.29
C GLY A 42 1.70 0.47 -10.45
N ALA A 43 1.27 1.71 -10.22
CA ALA A 43 2.14 2.89 -10.32
C ALA A 43 3.30 2.88 -9.29
N LEU A 44 3.09 2.30 -8.10
CA LEU A 44 4.16 2.13 -7.10
C LEU A 44 5.24 1.17 -7.62
N ILE A 45 4.84 0.09 -8.27
CA ILE A 45 5.76 -0.88 -8.87
C ILE A 45 6.52 -0.23 -10.03
N ASP A 46 5.82 0.45 -10.95
CA ASP A 46 6.45 1.16 -12.07
C ASP A 46 7.47 2.20 -11.56
N TYR A 47 7.12 2.90 -10.47
CA TYR A 47 8.04 3.85 -9.83
C TYR A 47 9.31 3.18 -9.32
N VAL A 48 9.19 2.05 -8.63
CA VAL A 48 10.35 1.30 -8.12
C VAL A 48 11.17 0.68 -9.25
N GLU A 49 10.53 0.18 -10.31
CA GLU A 49 11.25 -0.30 -11.50
C GLU A 49 12.09 0.81 -12.14
N GLY A 50 11.54 2.02 -12.26
CA GLY A 50 12.27 3.19 -12.75
C GLY A 50 13.32 3.74 -11.78
N HIS A 51 13.13 3.52 -10.48
CA HIS A 51 13.97 4.06 -9.41
C HIS A 51 14.32 2.98 -8.36
N PRO A 52 15.12 1.95 -8.70
CA PRO A 52 15.37 0.81 -7.82
C PRO A 52 16.02 1.16 -6.47
N LYS A 53 16.57 2.36 -6.35
CA LYS A 53 17.23 2.88 -5.14
C LYS A 53 16.41 3.97 -4.42
N ALA A 54 15.16 4.19 -4.81
CA ALA A 54 14.34 5.25 -4.21
C ALA A 54 14.12 5.01 -2.71
N PHE A 55 13.85 3.76 -2.33
CA PHE A 55 13.75 3.33 -0.94
C PHE A 55 14.04 1.82 -0.81
N PHE A 56 14.26 1.39 0.41
CA PHE A 56 14.54 -0.01 0.75
C PHE A 56 13.71 -0.42 1.96
N ASP A 57 13.40 -1.71 2.05
CA ASP A 57 12.81 -2.34 3.23
C ASP A 57 11.46 -1.72 3.67
N ALA A 58 10.69 -1.16 2.73
CA ALA A 58 9.36 -0.67 3.02
C ALA A 58 8.41 -1.84 3.28
N GLU A 59 7.65 -1.79 4.40
CA GLU A 59 6.67 -2.82 4.72
C GLU A 59 5.33 -2.51 4.06
N VAL A 60 4.92 -3.35 3.12
CA VAL A 60 3.55 -3.32 2.59
C VAL A 60 2.64 -4.05 3.55
N LEU A 61 1.73 -3.30 4.16
CA LEU A 61 0.76 -3.80 5.12
C LEU A 61 -0.64 -3.77 4.54
N GLN A 62 -1.38 -4.86 4.65
CA GLN A 62 -2.75 -4.96 4.18
C GLN A 62 -3.58 -5.95 5.00
N VAL A 63 -4.90 -5.79 4.97
CA VAL A 63 -5.80 -6.75 5.59
C VAL A 63 -5.99 -7.96 4.68
N TRP A 64 -6.42 -7.73 3.45
CA TRP A 64 -6.68 -8.79 2.48
C TRP A 64 -6.64 -8.23 1.05
N THR A 65 -5.75 -8.75 0.21
CA THR A 65 -5.74 -8.42 -1.21
C THR A 65 -6.62 -9.39 -2.02
N LEU A 66 -7.40 -8.82 -2.93
CA LEU A 66 -8.13 -9.56 -3.96
C LEU A 66 -7.41 -9.51 -5.32
N GLY A 67 -6.53 -8.55 -5.48
CA GLY A 67 -5.75 -8.37 -6.70
C GLY A 67 -4.44 -9.17 -6.70
N VAL A 68 -3.57 -8.81 -7.62
CA VAL A 68 -2.20 -9.31 -7.64
C VAL A 68 -1.36 -8.55 -6.60
N ALA A 69 -0.39 -9.24 -6.01
CA ALA A 69 0.56 -8.66 -5.05
C ALA A 69 1.96 -8.48 -5.69
N PRO A 70 2.13 -7.58 -6.66
CA PRO A 70 3.35 -7.50 -7.45
C PRO A 70 4.57 -7.10 -6.63
N TYR A 71 4.39 -6.47 -5.47
CA TYR A 71 5.45 -6.14 -4.51
C TYR A 71 6.06 -7.39 -3.84
N THR A 72 5.46 -8.58 -4.00
CA THR A 72 6.06 -9.86 -3.53
C THR A 72 6.94 -10.52 -4.58
N ASP A 73 7.05 -9.97 -5.78
CA ASP A 73 7.98 -10.46 -6.79
C ASP A 73 9.42 -10.39 -6.24
N PRO A 74 10.21 -11.47 -6.34
CA PRO A 74 11.60 -11.51 -5.86
C PRO A 74 12.50 -10.39 -6.39
N ARG A 75 12.17 -9.79 -7.53
CA ARG A 75 12.87 -8.63 -8.09
C ARG A 75 12.87 -7.43 -7.14
N PHE A 76 11.81 -7.28 -6.33
CA PHE A 76 11.60 -6.16 -5.41
C PHE A 76 11.93 -6.48 -3.96
N LYS A 77 12.54 -7.63 -3.67
CA LYS A 77 12.85 -8.08 -2.31
C LYS A 77 13.73 -7.12 -1.48
N ALA A 78 14.46 -6.22 -2.16
CA ALA A 78 15.25 -5.19 -1.48
C ALA A 78 14.42 -3.95 -1.15
N ASN A 79 13.32 -3.72 -1.88
CA ASN A 79 12.47 -2.56 -1.75
C ASN A 79 11.31 -2.82 -0.80
N PHE A 80 10.72 -4.03 -0.85
CA PHE A 80 9.50 -4.34 -0.11
C PHE A 80 9.66 -5.57 0.78
N ARG A 81 9.01 -5.49 1.95
CA ARG A 81 8.54 -6.62 2.75
C ARG A 81 7.02 -6.59 2.72
N SER A 82 6.37 -7.72 2.72
CA SER A 82 4.91 -7.80 2.73
C SER A 82 4.43 -8.46 4.00
N ASN A 83 3.46 -7.85 4.68
CA ASN A 83 2.77 -8.42 5.83
C ASN A 83 1.26 -8.30 5.64
N SER A 84 0.54 -9.40 5.77
CA SER A 84 -0.91 -9.43 5.60
C SER A 84 -1.60 -9.98 6.84
N PHE A 85 -2.77 -9.43 7.16
CA PHE A 85 -3.62 -9.94 8.24
C PHE A 85 -4.54 -11.07 7.78
N PHE A 86 -4.70 -11.24 6.46
CA PHE A 86 -5.45 -12.32 5.84
C PHE A 86 -4.73 -12.78 4.55
N ILE A 87 -4.53 -14.08 4.41
CA ILE A 87 -3.86 -14.64 3.24
C ILE A 87 -4.89 -14.85 2.13
N GLY A 88 -4.90 -13.93 1.16
CA GLY A 88 -5.62 -14.09 -0.10
C GLY A 88 -4.91 -15.06 -1.05
N GLU A 89 -5.57 -15.40 -2.15
CA GLU A 89 -5.02 -16.30 -3.17
C GLU A 89 -3.69 -15.77 -3.74
N GLY A 90 -3.62 -14.47 -4.03
CA GLY A 90 -2.43 -13.83 -4.61
C GLY A 90 -1.21 -13.75 -3.69
N LEU A 91 -1.37 -14.02 -2.37
CA LEU A 91 -0.26 -14.00 -1.41
C LEU A 91 0.14 -15.38 -0.90
N ARG A 92 -0.65 -16.41 -1.19
CA ARG A 92 -0.47 -17.74 -0.60
C ARG A 92 0.89 -18.34 -0.89
N ASP A 93 1.33 -18.28 -2.13
CA ASP A 93 2.61 -18.82 -2.53
C ASP A 93 3.76 -18.03 -1.89
N ALA A 94 3.69 -16.70 -1.88
CA ALA A 94 4.70 -15.86 -1.25
C ALA A 94 4.84 -16.12 0.27
N VAL A 95 3.72 -16.37 0.97
CA VAL A 95 3.76 -16.73 2.40
C VAL A 95 4.35 -18.13 2.59
N ASN A 96 3.97 -19.12 1.76
CA ASN A 96 4.50 -20.49 1.84
C ASN A 96 6.00 -20.55 1.54
N GLU A 97 6.49 -19.67 0.70
CA GLU A 97 7.91 -19.56 0.34
C GLU A 97 8.72 -18.66 1.30
N GLY A 98 8.05 -18.04 2.29
CA GLY A 98 8.70 -17.15 3.26
C GLY A 98 9.10 -15.78 2.67
N ILE A 99 8.48 -15.39 1.56
CA ILE A 99 8.69 -14.08 0.91
C ILE A 99 7.80 -13.01 1.55
N ALA A 100 6.63 -13.42 2.04
CA ALA A 100 5.67 -12.54 2.71
C ALA A 100 5.35 -13.06 4.12
N ASP A 101 5.09 -12.13 5.03
CA ASP A 101 4.70 -12.43 6.40
C ASP A 101 3.17 -12.46 6.57
N TYR A 102 2.75 -13.17 7.60
CA TYR A 102 1.36 -13.25 8.00
C TYR A 102 1.21 -12.97 9.49
N THR A 103 0.41 -11.97 9.81
CA THR A 103 0.06 -11.62 11.19
C THR A 103 -1.38 -12.06 11.47
N SER A 104 -1.52 -13.15 12.24
CA SER A 104 -2.84 -13.67 12.60
C SER A 104 -3.56 -12.75 13.60
N ILE A 105 -4.74 -12.29 13.21
CA ILE A 105 -5.58 -11.40 14.02
C ILE A 105 -7.05 -11.55 13.62
N ASN A 106 -7.97 -11.32 14.57
CA ASN A 106 -9.39 -11.20 14.23
C ASN A 106 -9.65 -9.87 13.49
N LEU A 107 -10.45 -9.92 12.44
CA LEU A 107 -10.75 -8.73 11.62
C LEU A 107 -11.28 -7.56 12.47
N SER A 108 -12.09 -7.84 13.47
CA SER A 108 -12.64 -6.83 14.40
C SER A 108 -11.59 -6.13 15.26
N GLU A 109 -10.40 -6.72 15.40
CA GLU A 109 -9.30 -6.17 16.22
C GLU A 109 -8.33 -5.32 15.39
N VAL A 110 -8.33 -5.46 14.06
CA VAL A 110 -7.45 -4.70 13.17
C VAL A 110 -7.51 -3.18 13.41
N PRO A 111 -8.68 -2.53 13.53
CA PRO A 111 -8.73 -1.10 13.82
C PRO A 111 -8.09 -0.72 15.16
N ALA A 112 -8.09 -1.63 16.13
CA ALA A 112 -7.49 -1.38 17.43
C ALA A 112 -5.95 -1.36 17.38
N LEU A 113 -5.32 -2.10 16.45
CA LEU A 113 -3.87 -2.05 16.23
C LEU A 113 -3.41 -0.63 15.89
N PHE A 114 -4.10 0.01 14.95
CA PHE A 114 -3.79 1.36 14.51
C PHE A 114 -4.14 2.41 15.58
N LYS A 115 -5.33 2.33 16.17
CA LYS A 115 -5.78 3.29 17.20
C LYS A 115 -4.90 3.29 18.46
N ARG A 116 -4.30 2.16 18.79
CA ARG A 116 -3.41 2.02 19.95
C ARG A 116 -1.93 2.30 19.63
N GLY A 117 -1.61 2.61 18.37
CA GLY A 117 -0.23 2.80 17.95
C GLY A 117 0.64 1.53 18.08
N ILE A 118 0.02 0.34 18.00
CA ILE A 118 0.77 -0.93 17.98
C ILE A 118 1.39 -1.13 16.59
N VAL A 119 0.66 -0.66 15.57
CA VAL A 119 1.10 -0.63 14.19
C VAL A 119 0.97 0.81 13.70
N ASP A 120 2.09 1.45 13.43
CA ASP A 120 2.14 2.75 12.81
C ASP A 120 2.02 2.62 11.29
N VAL A 121 1.51 3.65 10.64
CA VAL A 121 1.40 3.75 9.18
C VAL A 121 1.99 5.08 8.73
N ASP A 122 3.00 5.02 7.89
CA ASP A 122 3.68 6.20 7.36
C ASP A 122 3.01 6.69 6.07
N VAL A 123 2.57 5.73 5.24
CA VAL A 123 1.92 5.99 3.95
C VAL A 123 0.66 5.14 3.83
N ALA A 124 -0.43 5.70 3.30
CA ALA A 124 -1.65 4.95 3.00
C ALA A 124 -2.06 5.15 1.53
N LEU A 125 -2.19 4.04 0.80
CA LEU A 125 -2.74 4.04 -0.55
C LEU A 125 -4.24 3.73 -0.46
N ILE A 126 -5.06 4.73 -0.75
CA ILE A 126 -6.51 4.67 -0.56
C ILE A 126 -7.20 5.16 -1.84
N GLN A 127 -8.23 4.45 -2.24
CA GLN A 127 -9.13 4.88 -3.32
C GLN A 127 -10.36 5.54 -2.70
N THR A 128 -10.67 6.75 -3.18
CA THR A 128 -11.84 7.52 -2.74
C THR A 128 -12.62 8.03 -3.94
N SER A 129 -13.85 8.50 -3.72
CA SER A 129 -14.53 9.37 -4.67
C SER A 129 -13.79 10.70 -4.79
N PRO A 130 -13.97 11.45 -5.91
CA PRO A 130 -13.54 12.84 -5.94
C PRO A 130 -14.17 13.63 -4.79
N PRO A 131 -13.47 14.65 -4.24
CA PRO A 131 -14.05 15.53 -3.24
C PRO A 131 -15.31 16.23 -3.79
N ASP A 132 -16.27 16.43 -2.93
CA ASP A 132 -17.47 17.22 -3.21
C ASP A 132 -17.24 18.72 -2.92
N GLU A 133 -18.34 19.51 -2.85
CA GLU A 133 -18.26 20.95 -2.56
C GLU A 133 -17.80 21.28 -1.13
N HIS A 134 -17.73 20.26 -0.25
CA HIS A 134 -17.31 20.41 1.14
C HIS A 134 -15.90 19.82 1.39
N GLY A 135 -15.32 19.16 0.42
CA GLY A 135 -13.96 18.57 0.46
C GLY A 135 -13.88 17.11 0.86
#